data_0d3bf93721d6e1132b610447da847b28
#
_entry.id   0d3bf93721d6e1132b610447da847b28
#
_cell.length_a   1.000
_cell.length_b   1.000
_cell.length_c   1.000
_cell.angle_alpha   90.00
_cell.angle_beta   90.00
_cell.angle_gamma   90.00
#
_symmetry.space_group_name_H-M   'P 1'
#
loop_
_entity.id
_entity.type
_entity.pdbx_description
1 polymer ?
#
loop_
_entity_poly.entity_id
_entity_poly.type
_entity_poly.pdbx_seq_one_letter_code
_entity_poly.pdbx_strand_id
1 'polypeptide(L)'
;MQKKVVYKITYPNGKIFIGKDLTNTLNYLASANSRLIAADFTEEQMVDFTIRKQILWESFTADIKEVNKVEVELIRKHQSNNPEIGYNIWPKFKSKHTD
;
A
#
# COMPACT_ATOMS: atom_id res chain seq x y z
N MET A 1 -13.77 -9.58 18.25
CA MET A 1 -13.53 -9.82 16.83
C MET A 1 -12.65 -8.70 16.28
N GLN A 2 -11.58 -9.05 15.59
CA GLN A 2 -10.66 -8.05 15.07
C GLN A 2 -11.12 -7.57 13.70
N LYS A 3 -11.03 -6.28 13.50
CA LYS A 3 -11.36 -5.67 12.22
C LYS A 3 -10.21 -5.85 11.24
N LYS A 4 -10.51 -6.30 10.04
CA LYS A 4 -9.55 -6.41 8.95
C LYS A 4 -9.69 -5.19 8.07
N VAL A 5 -8.58 -4.61 7.67
CA VAL A 5 -8.58 -3.39 6.85
C VAL A 5 -7.65 -3.52 5.65
N VAL A 6 -7.98 -2.79 4.60
CA VAL A 6 -7.05 -2.48 3.52
C VAL A 6 -6.83 -0.97 3.56
N TYR A 7 -5.57 -0.56 3.57
CA TYR A 7 -5.20 0.84 3.78
C TYR A 7 -4.30 1.34 2.65
N LYS A 8 -4.22 2.65 2.55
CA LYS A 8 -3.30 3.34 1.64
C LYS A 8 -2.37 4.24 2.45
N ILE A 9 -1.07 4.14 2.19
CA ILE A 9 -0.09 5.07 2.72
C ILE A 9 0.35 5.98 1.59
N THR A 10 0.36 7.28 1.84
CA THR A 10 0.86 8.28 0.90
C THR A 10 2.16 8.85 1.44
N TYR A 11 3.19 8.79 0.62
CA TYR A 11 4.53 9.27 0.95
C TYR A 11 4.71 10.73 0.53
N PRO A 12 5.75 11.42 1.05
CA PRO A 12 5.94 12.84 0.75
C PRO A 12 6.09 13.19 -0.74
N ASN A 13 6.55 12.24 -1.56
CA ASN A 13 6.67 12.43 -3.01
C ASN A 13 5.36 12.16 -3.77
N GLY A 14 4.28 11.86 -3.05
CA GLY A 14 2.99 11.54 -3.66
C GLY A 14 2.80 10.09 -4.05
N LYS A 15 3.84 9.27 -4.00
CA LYS A 15 3.69 7.84 -4.28
C LYS A 15 2.95 7.14 -3.14
N ILE A 16 2.25 6.06 -3.48
CA ILE A 16 1.38 5.37 -2.55
C ILE A 16 1.76 3.90 -2.41
N PHE A 17 1.34 3.32 -1.29
CA PHE A 17 1.43 1.89 -1.04
C PHE A 17 0.11 1.42 -0.46
N ILE A 18 -0.44 0.33 -1.00
CA ILE A 18 -1.66 -0.28 -0.48
C ILE A 18 -1.28 -1.59 0.20
N GLY A 19 -1.76 -1.76 1.42
CA GLY A 19 -1.50 -2.95 2.21
C GLY A 19 -2.72 -3.40 2.95
N LYS A 20 -2.60 -4.55 3.60
CA LYS A 20 -3.66 -5.09 4.43
C LYS A 20 -3.16 -5.28 5.85
N ASP A 21 -4.07 -5.14 6.80
CA ASP A 21 -3.82 -5.41 8.21
C ASP A 21 -4.98 -6.26 8.73
N LEU A 22 -4.68 -7.48 9.10
CA LEU A 22 -5.71 -8.42 9.54
C LEU A 22 -6.13 -8.18 11.00
N THR A 23 -5.40 -7.36 11.72
CA THR A 23 -5.66 -7.07 13.13
C THR A 23 -6.02 -5.63 13.39
N ASN A 24 -5.87 -4.75 12.39
CA ASN A 24 -6.06 -3.32 12.51
C ASN A 24 -5.31 -2.74 13.72
N THR A 25 -4.06 -3.12 13.87
CA THR A 25 -3.21 -2.59 14.93
C THR A 25 -2.85 -1.15 14.61
N LEU A 26 -3.09 -0.26 15.56
CA LEU A 26 -2.97 1.17 15.36
C LEU A 26 -1.59 1.60 14.85
N ASN A 27 -0.56 0.94 15.35
CA ASN A 27 0.82 1.25 15.00
C ASN A 27 1.37 0.43 13.84
N TYR A 28 0.53 -0.36 13.20
CA TYR A 28 0.98 -1.18 12.09
C TYR A 28 1.13 -0.32 10.85
N LEU A 29 2.38 -0.18 10.42
CA LEU A 29 2.74 0.42 9.15
C LEU A 29 3.44 -0.67 8.37
N ALA A 30 2.68 -1.39 7.54
CA ALA A 30 3.31 -2.39 6.70
C ALA A 30 4.36 -1.70 5.85
N SER A 31 5.52 -2.30 5.77
CA SER A 31 6.59 -1.73 5.00
C SER A 31 6.38 -2.00 3.52
N ALA A 32 6.30 -0.95 2.73
CA ALA A 32 6.57 -1.04 1.32
C ALA A 32 8.01 -1.54 1.15
N ASN A 33 8.36 -1.93 -0.06
CA ASN A 33 9.72 -2.40 -0.33
C ASN A 33 10.72 -1.30 0.05
N SER A 34 11.55 -1.56 1.06
CA SER A 34 12.48 -0.57 1.59
C SER A 34 13.50 -0.10 0.56
N ARG A 35 13.84 -0.94 -0.43
CA ARG A 35 14.76 -0.54 -1.50
C ARG A 35 14.16 0.53 -2.39
N LEU A 36 12.88 0.40 -2.73
CA LEU A 36 12.19 1.37 -3.56
C LEU A 36 12.07 2.71 -2.85
N ILE A 37 11.76 2.67 -1.55
CA ILE A 37 11.66 3.88 -0.75
C ILE A 37 13.03 4.54 -0.61
N ALA A 38 14.06 3.77 -0.31
CA ALA A 38 15.42 4.28 -0.16
C ALA A 38 15.97 4.89 -1.44
N ALA A 39 15.50 4.42 -2.61
CA ALA A 39 15.91 4.99 -3.89
C ALA A 39 15.33 6.38 -4.11
N ASP A 40 14.17 6.67 -3.52
CA ASP A 40 13.46 7.94 -3.72
C ASP A 40 13.74 8.98 -2.64
N PHE A 41 14.29 8.58 -1.51
CA PHE A 41 14.48 9.47 -0.36
C PHE A 41 15.88 9.35 0.22
N THR A 42 16.47 10.49 0.59
CA THR A 42 17.76 10.53 1.30
C THR A 42 17.54 10.20 2.78
N GLU A 43 18.62 9.89 3.50
CA GLU A 43 18.55 9.71 4.95
C GLU A 43 18.03 10.95 5.66
N GLU A 44 18.44 12.14 5.22
CA GLU A 44 17.96 13.41 5.77
C GLU A 44 16.44 13.54 5.61
N GLN A 45 15.93 13.20 4.43
CA GLN A 45 14.49 13.25 4.18
C GLN A 45 13.74 12.26 5.05
N MET A 46 14.31 11.10 5.31
CA MET A 46 13.66 10.06 6.11
C MET A 46 13.66 10.38 7.61
N VAL A 47 14.52 11.26 8.07
CA VAL A 47 14.54 11.73 9.46
C VAL A 47 13.32 12.58 9.78
N ASP A 48 12.87 13.37 8.80
CA ASP A 48 11.68 14.22 8.94
C ASP A 48 10.67 13.84 7.87
N PHE A 49 10.02 12.71 8.08
CA PHE A 49 9.30 11.97 7.05
C PHE A 49 7.85 11.82 7.44
N THR A 50 6.98 12.59 6.83
CA THR A 50 5.54 12.53 7.09
C THR A 50 4.85 11.61 6.09
N ILE A 51 4.16 10.62 6.60
CA ILE A 51 3.32 9.74 5.78
C ILE A 51 1.88 9.88 6.22
N ARG A 52 0.95 9.61 5.28
CA ARG A 52 -0.48 9.64 5.57
C ARG A 52 -1.05 8.24 5.37
N LYS A 53 -1.74 7.73 6.38
CA LYS A 53 -2.43 6.44 6.29
C LYS A 53 -3.94 6.67 6.20
N GLN A 54 -4.58 6.04 5.22
CA GLN A 54 -6.04 6.07 5.06
C GLN A 54 -6.57 4.64 5.02
N ILE A 55 -7.68 4.39 5.69
CA ILE A 55 -8.38 3.11 5.59
C ILE A 55 -9.30 3.21 4.37
N LEU A 56 -9.10 2.32 3.41
CA LEU A 56 -9.91 2.28 2.18
C LEU A 56 -11.07 1.30 2.29
N TRP A 57 -10.92 0.27 3.09
CA TRP A 57 -11.91 -0.78 3.25
C TRP A 57 -11.73 -1.46 4.60
N GLU A 58 -12.83 -1.87 5.22
CA GLU A 58 -12.77 -2.57 6.49
C GLU A 58 -13.88 -3.60 6.61
N SER A 59 -13.65 -4.66 7.38
CA SER A 59 -14.64 -5.69 7.63
C SER A 59 -14.31 -6.45 8.91
N PHE A 60 -15.33 -6.81 9.67
CA PHE A 60 -15.21 -7.72 10.80
C PHE A 60 -15.42 -9.19 10.40
N THR A 61 -16.03 -9.43 9.25
CA THR A 61 -16.52 -10.77 8.88
C THR A 61 -15.81 -11.37 7.68
N ALA A 62 -15.06 -10.58 6.91
CA ALA A 62 -14.38 -11.06 5.73
C ALA A 62 -13.32 -12.10 6.07
N ASP A 63 -13.19 -13.13 5.25
CA ASP A 63 -12.10 -14.09 5.37
C ASP A 63 -10.84 -13.55 4.65
N ILE A 64 -9.76 -14.28 4.78
CA ILE A 64 -8.47 -13.85 4.19
C ILE A 64 -8.55 -13.77 2.66
N LYS A 65 -9.30 -14.67 2.02
CA LYS A 65 -9.48 -14.64 0.57
C LYS A 65 -10.13 -13.35 0.11
N GLU A 66 -11.17 -12.92 0.83
CA GLU A 66 -11.88 -11.68 0.50
C GLU A 66 -10.97 -10.47 0.73
N VAL A 67 -10.23 -10.44 1.82
CA VAL A 67 -9.28 -9.35 2.09
C VAL A 67 -8.24 -9.26 0.99
N ASN A 68 -7.67 -10.40 0.57
CA ASN A 68 -6.69 -10.44 -0.50
C ASN A 68 -7.26 -9.95 -1.83
N LYS A 69 -8.50 -10.33 -2.13
CA LYS A 69 -9.19 -9.89 -3.34
C LYS A 69 -9.38 -8.38 -3.34
N VAL A 70 -9.83 -7.82 -2.23
CA VAL A 70 -10.04 -6.38 -2.09
C VAL A 70 -8.70 -5.64 -2.22
N GLU A 71 -7.66 -6.14 -1.57
CA GLU A 71 -6.33 -5.53 -1.67
C GLU A 71 -5.87 -5.45 -3.12
N VAL A 72 -5.95 -6.56 -3.86
CA VAL A 72 -5.55 -6.60 -5.27
C VAL A 72 -6.38 -5.65 -6.12
N GLU A 73 -7.69 -5.63 -5.91
CA GLU A 73 -8.59 -4.73 -6.64
C GLU A 73 -8.22 -3.27 -6.41
N LEU A 74 -7.92 -2.90 -5.16
CA LEU A 74 -7.54 -1.53 -4.81
C LEU A 74 -6.17 -1.16 -5.36
N ILE A 75 -5.22 -2.10 -5.34
CA ILE A 75 -3.90 -1.87 -5.95
C ILE A 75 -4.06 -1.56 -7.44
N ARG A 76 -4.89 -2.33 -8.15
CA ARG A 76 -5.13 -2.11 -9.57
C ARG A 76 -5.88 -0.81 -9.83
N LYS A 77 -6.88 -0.52 -9.02
CA LYS A 77 -7.66 0.72 -9.16
C LYS A 77 -6.80 1.95 -8.97
N HIS A 78 -5.95 1.96 -7.97
CA HIS A 78 -5.06 3.09 -7.66
C HIS A 78 -3.75 3.04 -8.43
N GLN A 79 -3.48 1.94 -9.13
CA GLN A 79 -2.24 1.72 -9.88
C GLN A 79 -0.99 1.84 -9.01
N SER A 80 -1.10 1.46 -7.74
CA SER A 80 0.02 1.53 -6.81
C SER A 80 1.14 0.53 -7.13
N ASN A 81 0.88 -0.43 -8.01
CA ASN A 81 1.88 -1.35 -8.53
C ASN A 81 2.61 -0.80 -9.78
N ASN A 82 2.21 0.37 -10.27
CA ASN A 82 2.96 1.08 -11.28
C ASN A 82 4.12 1.80 -10.59
N PRO A 83 5.39 1.55 -10.95
CA PRO A 83 6.54 2.14 -10.26
C PRO A 83 6.56 3.67 -10.25
N GLU A 84 5.88 4.31 -11.20
CA GLU A 84 5.78 5.76 -11.25
C GLU A 84 4.76 6.32 -10.25
N ILE A 85 3.83 5.47 -9.78
CA ILE A 85 2.70 5.89 -8.95
C ILE A 85 2.84 5.37 -7.52
N GLY A 86 3.41 4.18 -7.33
CA GLY A 86 3.43 3.57 -6.03
C GLY A 86 4.54 2.54 -5.82
N TYR A 87 4.51 1.94 -4.64
CA TYR A 87 5.54 1.01 -4.18
C TYR A 87 5.07 -0.44 -4.09
N ASN A 88 3.88 -0.76 -4.57
CA ASN A 88 3.44 -2.15 -4.61
C ASN A 88 4.17 -2.90 -5.72
N ILE A 89 4.73 -4.05 -5.39
CA ILE A 89 5.42 -4.91 -6.36
C ILE A 89 4.43 -5.90 -6.97
N TRP A 90 3.45 -6.31 -6.21
CA TRP A 90 2.47 -7.31 -6.62
C TRP A 90 1.06 -6.75 -6.50
N PRO A 91 0.12 -7.05 -7.40
CA PRO A 91 0.31 -7.81 -8.62
C PRO A 91 1.19 -7.08 -9.62
N LYS A 92 1.84 -7.84 -10.50
CA LYS A 92 2.77 -7.27 -11.46
C LYS A 92 2.05 -6.28 -12.37
N PHE A 93 2.62 -5.10 -12.50
CA PHE A 93 2.04 -4.05 -13.33
C PHE A 93 2.23 -4.37 -14.82
N LYS A 94 1.15 -4.19 -15.58
CA LYS A 94 1.19 -4.32 -17.04
C LYS A 94 0.74 -3.01 -17.65
N SER A 95 1.61 -2.42 -18.45
CA SER A 95 1.27 -1.24 -19.21
C SER A 95 0.22 -1.59 -20.26
N LYS A 96 -0.67 -0.64 -20.57
CA LYS A 96 -1.69 -0.82 -21.62
C LYS A 96 -1.08 -1.03 -23.00
N HIS A 97 0.18 -0.65 -23.18
CA HIS A 97 0.86 -0.73 -24.46
C HIS A 97 1.70 -2.00 -24.61
N THR A 98 1.65 -2.88 -23.63
CA THR A 98 2.37 -4.14 -23.68
C THR A 98 1.42 -5.21 -24.19
N ASP A 99 1.48 -5.46 -25.42
CA ASP A 99 0.68 -6.52 -26.06
C ASP A 99 1.53 -7.75 -26.26
#